data_520207499415dded6fdc6b1c4a9c3bb3
#
_entry.id   520207499415dded6fdc6b1c4a9c3bb3
#
_cell.length_a   1.000
_cell.length_b   1.000
_cell.length_c   1.000
_cell.angle_alpha   90.00
_cell.angle_beta   90.00
_cell.angle_gamma   90.00
#
_symmetry.space_group_name_H-M   'P 1'
#
loop_
_entity.id
_entity.type
_entity.pdbx_description
1 polymer ?
#
loop_
_entity_poly.entity_id
_entity_poly.type
_entity_poly.pdbx_seq_one_letter_code
_entity_poly.pdbx_strand_id
1 'polypeptide(L)'
;GTMLGDGSGDSSTQGVAPAATFHFYQLEHDSSGQLARWGSLYDMFRDSQQKNAHVQSNSWGAQSSWGQYTSDSRSADSFLHDYDDFLVLFAAGNEGSQGSQSVAPPATAKNVLTVGASTTGRPGTASAGQIASFSSIGPTADGRIKPDIVAPGVQICSPRAEEAQNPAGWSCSSARHSGTTTPLYMSADGTSSSTPVVGGAALLARQFLRTELSIPNPDSALIKAILINGARDIGTANIPNMDEGWGQLDLEESLYPHEGVIAKNIF
;
A
#
# COMPACT_ATOMS: atom_id res chain seq x y z
N GLY A 1 -7.00 1.52 9.89
CA GLY A 1 -6.35 2.60 10.66
C GLY A 1 -5.36 3.38 9.81
N THR A 2 -4.27 2.76 9.37
CA THR A 2 -3.14 3.41 8.65
C THR A 2 -3.58 4.28 7.47
N MET A 3 -4.56 3.84 6.70
CA MET A 3 -5.08 4.58 5.54
C MET A 3 -6.07 5.69 5.96
N LEU A 4 -7.02 5.39 6.84
CA LEU A 4 -8.26 6.15 7.05
C LEU A 4 -8.56 6.48 8.52
N GLY A 5 -7.68 6.19 9.46
CA GLY A 5 -7.90 6.49 10.89
C GLY A 5 -8.12 7.98 11.10
N ASP A 6 -9.14 8.36 11.83
CA ASP A 6 -9.49 9.77 12.07
C ASP A 6 -8.66 10.45 13.18
N GLY A 7 -7.84 9.68 13.91
CA GLY A 7 -7.01 10.18 15.00
C GLY A 7 -7.79 10.52 16.28
N SER A 8 -9.07 10.18 16.38
CA SER A 8 -9.91 10.56 17.54
C SER A 8 -9.44 9.96 18.87
N GLY A 9 -8.85 8.77 18.84
CA GLY A 9 -8.28 8.13 20.04
C GLY A 9 -6.86 8.61 20.39
N ASP A 10 -6.08 8.98 19.38
CA ASP A 10 -4.73 9.54 19.52
C ASP A 10 -4.37 10.21 18.20
N SER A 11 -4.24 11.52 18.17
CA SER A 11 -3.98 12.30 16.96
C SER A 11 -2.65 11.95 16.26
N SER A 12 -1.68 11.39 17.00
CA SER A 12 -0.41 10.93 16.44
C SER A 12 -0.53 9.64 15.60
N THR A 13 -1.71 9.01 15.64
CA THR A 13 -2.04 7.78 14.90
C THR A 13 -3.04 8.00 13.77
N GLN A 14 -3.26 9.25 13.39
CA GLN A 14 -4.14 9.60 12.28
C GLN A 14 -3.65 8.94 10.98
N GLY A 15 -4.59 8.41 10.19
CA GLY A 15 -4.32 7.82 8.89
C GLY A 15 -4.03 8.89 7.83
N VAL A 16 -3.55 8.43 6.66
CA VAL A 16 -3.13 9.34 5.57
C VAL A 16 -4.30 10.11 4.96
N ALA A 17 -5.47 9.50 4.84
CA ALA A 17 -6.69 10.11 4.27
C ALA A 17 -7.89 9.99 5.22
N PRO A 18 -7.87 10.68 6.38
CA PRO A 18 -8.80 10.44 7.48
C PRO A 18 -10.26 10.82 7.18
N ALA A 19 -10.50 11.66 6.18
CA ALA A 19 -11.85 12.08 5.78
C ALA A 19 -12.48 11.17 4.71
N ALA A 20 -11.77 10.16 4.22
CA ALA A 20 -12.31 9.26 3.21
C ALA A 20 -13.29 8.25 3.82
N THR A 21 -14.31 7.89 3.04
CA THR A 21 -15.22 6.78 3.36
C THR A 21 -14.68 5.46 2.84
N PHE A 22 -15.10 4.34 3.41
CA PHE A 22 -14.59 3.04 3.01
C PHE A 22 -15.61 1.91 3.08
N HIS A 23 -15.36 0.89 2.28
CA HIS A 23 -15.95 -0.44 2.40
C HIS A 23 -14.85 -1.42 2.82
N PHE A 24 -15.16 -2.29 3.76
CA PHE A 24 -14.23 -3.30 4.25
C PHE A 24 -14.68 -4.70 3.79
N TYR A 25 -13.75 -5.48 3.25
CA TYR A 25 -13.97 -6.87 2.89
C TYR A 25 -13.16 -7.77 3.83
N GLN A 26 -13.87 -8.58 4.59
CA GLN A 26 -13.26 -9.68 5.33
C GLN A 26 -13.01 -10.84 4.36
N LEU A 27 -11.77 -11.27 4.25
CA LEU A 27 -11.37 -12.38 3.38
C LEU A 27 -10.99 -13.64 4.15
N GLU A 28 -10.96 -13.58 5.48
CA GLU A 28 -10.68 -14.74 6.31
C GLU A 28 -11.90 -15.66 6.39
N HIS A 29 -11.66 -16.97 6.25
CA HIS A 29 -12.66 -18.00 6.49
C HIS A 29 -12.53 -18.46 7.94
N ASP A 30 -13.49 -18.14 8.79
CA ASP A 30 -13.43 -18.29 10.25
C ASP A 30 -13.03 -19.70 10.72
N SER A 31 -13.49 -20.74 10.01
CA SER A 31 -13.22 -22.12 10.43
C SER A 31 -11.82 -22.63 10.06
N SER A 32 -11.14 -22.02 9.10
CA SER A 32 -9.82 -22.46 8.62
C SER A 32 -8.69 -21.47 8.89
N GLY A 33 -9.02 -20.21 9.21
CA GLY A 33 -8.05 -19.12 9.33
C GLY A 33 -7.32 -18.81 8.01
N GLN A 34 -7.83 -19.33 6.89
CA GLN A 34 -7.25 -19.11 5.58
C GLN A 34 -7.97 -18.01 4.84
N LEU A 35 -7.25 -17.32 3.97
CA LEU A 35 -7.89 -16.35 3.07
C LEU A 35 -8.83 -17.08 2.13
N ALA A 36 -10.08 -16.66 2.12
CA ALA A 36 -11.11 -17.13 1.21
C ALA A 36 -11.80 -15.92 0.58
N ARG A 37 -12.02 -16.00 -0.71
CA ARG A 37 -12.77 -14.98 -1.45
C ARG A 37 -13.96 -15.62 -2.14
N TRP A 38 -15.00 -14.82 -2.34
CA TRP A 38 -16.09 -15.19 -3.22
C TRP A 38 -15.74 -14.77 -4.66
N GLY A 39 -15.95 -15.63 -5.62
CA GLY A 39 -15.72 -15.30 -7.05
C GLY A 39 -14.25 -15.08 -7.43
N SER A 40 -14.05 -14.45 -8.57
CA SER A 40 -12.74 -14.01 -9.05
C SER A 40 -12.31 -12.69 -8.44
N LEU A 41 -11.03 -12.30 -8.58
CA LEU A 41 -10.59 -10.95 -8.20
C LEU A 41 -11.32 -9.87 -9.01
N TYR A 42 -11.59 -10.15 -10.28
CA TYR A 42 -12.38 -9.25 -11.12
C TYR A 42 -13.75 -8.95 -10.50
N ASP A 43 -14.46 -10.00 -10.02
CA ASP A 43 -15.77 -9.83 -9.40
C ASP A 43 -15.72 -9.04 -8.10
N MET A 44 -14.68 -9.27 -7.28
CA MET A 44 -14.47 -8.51 -6.03
C MET A 44 -14.22 -7.01 -6.32
N PHE A 45 -13.38 -6.71 -7.28
CA PHE A 45 -13.08 -5.31 -7.64
C PHE A 45 -14.29 -4.64 -8.28
N ARG A 46 -15.04 -5.36 -9.12
CA ARG A 46 -16.28 -4.86 -9.69
C ARG A 46 -17.33 -4.55 -8.62
N ASP A 47 -17.47 -5.39 -7.60
CA ASP A 47 -18.36 -5.12 -6.46
C ASP A 47 -17.92 -3.85 -5.70
N SER A 48 -16.63 -3.63 -5.51
CA SER A 48 -16.10 -2.40 -4.92
C SER A 48 -16.41 -1.18 -5.78
N GLN A 49 -16.21 -1.28 -7.08
CA GLN A 49 -16.50 -0.22 -8.04
C GLN A 49 -18.00 0.14 -8.05
N GLN A 50 -18.88 -0.86 -8.01
CA GLN A 50 -20.32 -0.65 -7.91
C GLN A 50 -20.77 0.03 -6.61
N LYS A 51 -19.94 -0.05 -5.56
CA LYS A 51 -20.11 0.70 -4.31
C LYS A 51 -19.43 2.08 -4.34
N ASN A 52 -19.06 2.56 -5.53
CA ASN A 52 -18.43 3.86 -5.75
C ASN A 52 -17.05 4.00 -5.06
N ALA A 53 -16.33 2.90 -4.85
CA ALA A 53 -14.93 2.94 -4.50
C ALA A 53 -14.08 3.21 -5.76
N HIS A 54 -12.96 3.89 -5.58
CA HIS A 54 -12.01 4.21 -6.66
C HIS A 54 -10.58 3.78 -6.34
N VAL A 55 -10.32 3.37 -5.09
CA VAL A 55 -9.03 2.88 -4.63
C VAL A 55 -9.26 1.66 -3.75
N GLN A 56 -8.61 0.56 -4.05
CA GLN A 56 -8.64 -0.64 -3.21
C GLN A 56 -7.24 -1.05 -2.77
N SER A 57 -7.02 -1.11 -1.46
CA SER A 57 -5.78 -1.52 -0.83
C SER A 57 -5.87 -2.97 -0.38
N ASN A 58 -4.94 -3.82 -0.85
CA ASN A 58 -4.91 -5.26 -0.61
C ASN A 58 -3.60 -5.65 0.07
N SER A 59 -3.65 -5.91 1.37
CA SER A 59 -2.50 -6.29 2.19
C SER A 59 -2.36 -7.80 2.32
N TRP A 60 -2.49 -8.53 1.21
CA TRP A 60 -2.41 -9.99 1.14
C TRP A 60 -1.84 -10.44 -0.21
N GLY A 61 -1.41 -11.69 -0.30
CA GLY A 61 -0.89 -12.30 -1.53
C GLY A 61 -0.72 -13.81 -1.36
N ALA A 62 -0.40 -14.50 -2.44
CA ALA A 62 -0.12 -15.93 -2.40
C ALA A 62 1.25 -16.20 -1.75
N GLN A 63 1.32 -17.23 -0.91
CA GLN A 63 2.56 -17.69 -0.29
C GLN A 63 3.36 -18.67 -1.18
N SER A 64 3.02 -18.72 -2.45
CA SER A 64 3.66 -19.58 -3.46
C SER A 64 3.64 -18.89 -4.83
N SER A 65 4.37 -19.45 -5.79
CA SER A 65 4.43 -18.89 -7.16
C SER A 65 4.95 -17.46 -7.21
N TRP A 66 5.88 -17.11 -6.33
CA TRP A 66 6.49 -15.79 -6.28
C TRP A 66 7.08 -15.40 -7.64
N GLY A 67 7.00 -14.15 -7.97
CA GLY A 67 7.40 -13.59 -9.26
C GLY A 67 6.47 -13.94 -10.42
N GLN A 68 5.62 -14.96 -10.32
CA GLN A 68 4.82 -15.46 -11.43
C GLN A 68 3.59 -14.59 -11.74
N TYR A 69 3.29 -14.46 -13.03
CA TYR A 69 2.04 -13.84 -13.49
C TYR A 69 0.93 -14.88 -13.50
N THR A 70 0.12 -14.90 -12.43
CA THR A 70 -0.92 -15.91 -12.21
C THR A 70 -2.25 -15.54 -12.84
N SER A 71 -3.25 -16.44 -12.74
CA SER A 71 -4.64 -16.15 -13.11
C SER A 71 -5.21 -14.95 -12.34
N ASP A 72 -4.81 -14.78 -11.07
CA ASP A 72 -5.23 -13.65 -10.25
C ASP A 72 -4.57 -12.34 -10.71
N SER A 73 -3.30 -12.39 -11.11
CA SER A 73 -2.62 -11.23 -11.72
C SER A 73 -3.33 -10.80 -13.01
N ARG A 74 -3.71 -11.77 -13.86
CA ARG A 74 -4.49 -11.51 -15.08
C ARG A 74 -5.87 -10.92 -14.76
N SER A 75 -6.55 -11.48 -13.76
CA SER A 75 -7.87 -11.02 -13.33
C SER A 75 -7.83 -9.56 -12.87
N ALA A 76 -6.80 -9.18 -12.11
CA ALA A 76 -6.58 -7.80 -11.70
C ALA A 76 -6.31 -6.87 -12.90
N ASP A 77 -5.45 -7.29 -13.82
CA ASP A 77 -5.15 -6.50 -15.02
C ASP A 77 -6.35 -6.34 -15.94
N SER A 78 -7.18 -7.39 -16.11
CA SER A 78 -8.41 -7.31 -16.89
C SER A 78 -9.40 -6.33 -16.29
N PHE A 79 -9.57 -6.34 -14.96
CA PHE A 79 -10.43 -5.38 -14.29
C PHE A 79 -9.95 -3.94 -14.48
N LEU A 80 -8.65 -3.69 -14.29
CA LEU A 80 -8.06 -2.36 -14.43
C LEU A 80 -8.03 -1.85 -15.88
N HIS A 81 -8.15 -2.75 -16.86
CA HIS A 81 -8.36 -2.39 -18.24
C HIS A 81 -9.79 -1.92 -18.52
N ASP A 82 -10.77 -2.56 -17.88
CA ASP A 82 -12.20 -2.26 -18.08
C ASP A 82 -12.68 -1.07 -17.23
N TYR A 83 -11.98 -0.75 -16.14
CA TYR A 83 -12.29 0.32 -15.17
C TYR A 83 -11.07 1.18 -14.91
N ASP A 84 -10.79 2.10 -15.80
CA ASP A 84 -9.58 2.92 -15.84
C ASP A 84 -9.50 3.97 -14.71
N ASP A 85 -10.63 4.34 -14.09
CA ASP A 85 -10.70 5.27 -12.96
C ASP A 85 -10.56 4.59 -11.58
N PHE A 86 -10.28 3.27 -11.55
CA PHE A 86 -10.14 2.48 -10.34
C PHE A 86 -8.69 2.03 -10.13
N LEU A 87 -8.08 2.37 -8.99
CA LEU A 87 -6.72 1.96 -8.65
C LEU A 87 -6.74 0.79 -7.67
N VAL A 88 -6.02 -0.28 -8.01
CA VAL A 88 -5.78 -1.43 -7.13
C VAL A 88 -4.33 -1.44 -6.66
N LEU A 89 -4.14 -1.49 -5.33
CA LEU A 89 -2.84 -1.65 -4.70
C LEU A 89 -2.69 -3.05 -4.11
N PHE A 90 -1.49 -3.61 -4.21
CA PHE A 90 -1.11 -4.84 -3.53
C PHE A 90 0.21 -4.71 -2.77
N ALA A 91 0.26 -5.32 -1.59
CA ALA A 91 1.51 -5.53 -0.88
C ALA A 91 2.44 -6.43 -1.71
N ALA A 92 3.72 -6.07 -1.80
CA ALA A 92 4.71 -6.85 -2.55
C ALA A 92 4.95 -8.24 -1.96
N GLY A 93 4.76 -8.39 -0.64
CA GLY A 93 5.08 -9.57 0.15
C GLY A 93 6.23 -9.31 1.13
N ASN A 94 6.41 -10.23 2.07
CA ASN A 94 7.41 -10.11 3.14
C ASN A 94 8.52 -11.19 3.02
N GLU A 95 8.81 -11.58 1.79
CA GLU A 95 9.71 -12.69 1.46
C GLU A 95 11.07 -12.22 0.89
N GLY A 96 11.47 -10.96 1.20
CA GLY A 96 12.73 -10.38 0.72
C GLY A 96 13.95 -11.22 1.07
N SER A 97 13.94 -11.93 2.20
CA SER A 97 15.00 -12.88 2.58
C SER A 97 15.17 -14.06 1.63
N GLN A 98 14.18 -14.35 0.80
CA GLN A 98 14.27 -15.37 -0.27
C GLN A 98 15.06 -14.86 -1.49
N GLY A 99 15.38 -13.57 -1.54
CA GLY A 99 16.11 -12.94 -2.63
C GLY A 99 15.23 -12.56 -3.82
N SER A 100 15.84 -12.56 -5.00
CA SER A 100 15.22 -12.16 -6.27
C SER A 100 13.95 -12.95 -6.57
N GLN A 101 12.99 -12.29 -7.24
CA GLN A 101 11.69 -12.85 -7.63
C GLN A 101 10.79 -13.24 -6.46
N SER A 102 10.89 -12.55 -5.31
CA SER A 102 10.08 -12.85 -4.12
C SER A 102 8.73 -12.13 -4.06
N VAL A 103 8.38 -11.31 -5.07
CA VAL A 103 7.09 -10.60 -5.10
C VAL A 103 5.92 -11.59 -5.22
N ALA A 104 4.98 -11.48 -4.28
CA ALA A 104 3.83 -12.39 -4.19
C ALA A 104 2.72 -12.02 -5.18
N PRO A 105 2.20 -12.95 -6.00
CA PRO A 105 0.99 -12.66 -6.78
C PRO A 105 -0.21 -12.41 -5.83
N PRO A 106 -1.17 -11.52 -6.19
CA PRO A 106 -1.34 -10.84 -7.48
C PRO A 106 -0.55 -9.54 -7.66
N ALA A 107 0.37 -9.17 -6.73
CA ALA A 107 1.20 -7.98 -6.86
C ALA A 107 2.11 -8.01 -8.12
N THR A 108 2.29 -9.16 -8.75
CA THR A 108 2.97 -9.33 -10.04
C THR A 108 2.16 -8.85 -11.24
N ALA A 109 0.90 -8.43 -11.05
CA ALA A 109 0.08 -7.84 -12.11
C ALA A 109 0.71 -6.54 -12.64
N LYS A 110 0.43 -6.19 -13.90
CA LYS A 110 1.08 -5.06 -14.61
C LYS A 110 0.49 -3.72 -14.19
N ASN A 111 -0.84 -3.66 -14.07
CA ASN A 111 -1.58 -2.42 -13.88
C ASN A 111 -1.73 -2.04 -12.40
N VAL A 112 -1.63 -3.00 -11.48
CA VAL A 112 -1.70 -2.72 -10.03
C VAL A 112 -0.50 -1.89 -9.58
N LEU A 113 -0.69 -1.11 -8.53
CA LEU A 113 0.39 -0.43 -7.83
C LEU A 113 0.92 -1.35 -6.72
N THR A 114 2.11 -1.92 -6.92
CA THR A 114 2.74 -2.85 -5.98
C THR A 114 3.62 -2.10 -5.01
N VAL A 115 3.39 -2.32 -3.71
CA VAL A 115 4.01 -1.55 -2.64
C VAL A 115 4.94 -2.42 -1.80
N GLY A 116 6.23 -2.06 -1.79
CA GLY A 116 7.23 -2.58 -0.88
C GLY A 116 7.32 -1.78 0.42
N ALA A 117 8.23 -2.16 1.32
CA ALA A 117 8.37 -1.55 2.63
C ALA A 117 9.72 -0.88 2.83
N SER A 118 9.69 0.33 3.41
CA SER A 118 10.85 1.04 3.93
C SER A 118 10.81 1.17 5.46
N THR A 119 11.95 1.50 6.05
CA THR A 119 12.10 1.74 7.50
C THR A 119 11.62 3.14 7.88
N THR A 120 11.21 3.30 9.14
CA THR A 120 10.69 4.57 9.67
C THR A 120 11.69 5.38 10.47
N GLY A 121 12.84 4.78 10.86
CA GLY A 121 13.78 5.41 11.78
C GLY A 121 13.27 5.60 13.20
N ARG A 122 12.19 4.92 13.57
CA ARG A 122 11.71 4.91 14.97
C ARG A 122 12.71 4.23 15.89
N PRO A 123 12.72 4.56 17.21
CA PRO A 123 13.62 3.92 18.17
C PRO A 123 13.55 2.38 18.08
N GLY A 124 14.72 1.74 17.95
CA GLY A 124 14.84 0.28 17.79
C GLY A 124 14.69 -0.23 16.35
N THR A 125 14.51 0.65 15.36
CA THR A 125 14.54 0.30 13.93
C THR A 125 15.80 0.81 13.25
N ALA A 126 16.08 0.35 12.03
CA ALA A 126 17.08 0.95 11.16
C ALA A 126 16.73 2.42 10.84
N SER A 127 17.73 3.20 10.40
CA SER A 127 17.54 4.59 9.99
C SER A 127 16.39 4.72 9.00
N ALA A 128 15.68 5.85 9.03
CA ALA A 128 14.61 6.10 8.06
C ALA A 128 15.14 6.07 6.62
N GLY A 129 14.28 5.70 5.68
CA GLY A 129 14.62 5.71 4.27
C GLY A 129 15.60 4.59 3.86
N GLN A 130 15.51 3.43 4.50
CA GLN A 130 16.16 2.20 4.04
C GLN A 130 15.08 1.19 3.62
N ILE A 131 15.42 0.28 2.72
CA ILE A 131 14.51 -0.81 2.38
C ILE A 131 14.42 -1.76 3.56
N ALA A 132 13.21 -2.14 3.95
CA ALA A 132 13.01 -3.12 5.00
C ALA A 132 13.47 -4.51 4.52
N SER A 133 14.29 -5.19 5.31
CA SER A 133 14.93 -6.45 4.90
C SER A 133 13.97 -7.57 4.52
N PHE A 134 12.73 -7.52 4.99
CA PHE A 134 11.68 -8.45 4.64
C PHE A 134 10.95 -8.09 3.34
N SER A 135 11.05 -6.84 2.86
CA SER A 135 10.30 -6.40 1.67
C SER A 135 10.65 -7.26 0.46
N SER A 136 9.63 -7.89 -0.14
CA SER A 136 9.82 -8.70 -1.35
C SER A 136 10.34 -7.86 -2.50
N ILE A 137 11.26 -8.45 -3.28
CA ILE A 137 12.01 -7.80 -4.36
C ILE A 137 11.76 -8.48 -5.70
N GLY A 138 11.89 -7.71 -6.76
CA GLY A 138 11.76 -8.18 -8.13
C GLY A 138 12.98 -8.97 -8.65
N PRO A 139 13.07 -9.10 -9.95
CA PRO A 139 12.03 -8.84 -10.95
C PRO A 139 10.87 -9.83 -10.86
N THR A 140 9.80 -9.57 -11.61
CA THR A 140 8.84 -10.65 -11.92
C THR A 140 9.52 -11.71 -12.81
N ALA A 141 8.92 -12.90 -12.92
CA ALA A 141 9.49 -13.98 -13.73
C ALA A 141 9.65 -13.62 -15.23
N ASP A 142 8.86 -12.67 -15.72
CA ASP A 142 8.94 -12.09 -17.06
C ASP A 142 9.82 -10.82 -17.13
N GLY A 143 10.60 -10.52 -16.08
CA GLY A 143 11.63 -9.50 -16.07
C GLY A 143 11.16 -8.06 -15.76
N ARG A 144 9.89 -7.86 -15.36
CA ARG A 144 9.40 -6.51 -15.01
C ARG A 144 9.87 -6.08 -13.64
N ILE A 145 10.08 -4.77 -13.49
CA ILE A 145 10.39 -4.14 -12.21
C ILE A 145 9.16 -4.24 -11.29
N LYS A 146 9.36 -4.75 -10.09
CA LYS A 146 8.46 -4.75 -8.94
C LYS A 146 9.33 -4.78 -7.66
N PRO A 147 8.87 -4.16 -6.56
CA PRO A 147 7.66 -3.37 -6.42
C PRO A 147 7.66 -2.15 -7.35
N ASP A 148 6.53 -1.45 -7.50
CA ASP A 148 6.49 -0.19 -8.23
C ASP A 148 7.05 0.96 -7.35
N ILE A 149 6.77 0.94 -6.05
CA ILE A 149 7.12 1.98 -5.08
C ILE A 149 7.26 1.35 -3.69
N VAL A 150 7.98 2.01 -2.80
CA VAL A 150 8.02 1.63 -1.38
C VAL A 150 7.45 2.74 -0.50
N ALA A 151 7.00 2.36 0.70
CA ALA A 151 6.53 3.31 1.72
C ALA A 151 6.86 2.78 3.12
N PRO A 152 6.81 3.62 4.17
CA PRO A 152 7.05 3.19 5.53
C PRO A 152 6.21 1.96 5.92
N GLY A 153 6.87 0.90 6.38
CA GLY A 153 6.24 -0.39 6.71
C GLY A 153 6.81 -1.05 7.97
N VAL A 154 7.66 -0.34 8.72
CA VAL A 154 8.26 -0.83 9.96
C VAL A 154 7.75 -0.01 11.13
N GLN A 155 7.24 -0.69 12.17
CA GLN A 155 6.62 -0.09 13.36
C GLN A 155 5.50 0.92 13.03
N ILE A 156 4.64 0.55 12.11
CA ILE A 156 3.47 1.37 11.76
C ILE A 156 2.39 1.21 12.84
N CYS A 157 2.04 2.33 13.46
CA CYS A 157 1.03 2.37 14.52
C CYS A 157 -0.37 2.50 13.92
N SER A 158 -1.28 1.60 14.32
CA SER A 158 -2.65 1.54 13.79
C SER A 158 -3.61 1.03 14.86
N PRO A 159 -4.92 1.28 14.74
CA PRO A 159 -5.91 0.72 15.66
C PRO A 159 -5.79 -0.79 15.78
N ARG A 160 -5.87 -1.25 17.02
CA ARG A 160 -5.82 -2.65 17.38
C ARG A 160 -7.22 -3.23 17.40
N ALA A 161 -7.41 -4.42 16.86
CA ALA A 161 -8.64 -5.17 17.05
C ALA A 161 -8.80 -5.53 18.52
N GLU A 162 -10.02 -5.50 19.05
CA GLU A 162 -10.30 -5.78 20.47
C GLU A 162 -9.87 -7.19 20.86
N GLU A 163 -10.07 -8.14 19.97
CA GLU A 163 -9.75 -9.56 20.13
C GLU A 163 -8.27 -9.91 19.89
N ALA A 164 -7.47 -8.94 19.44
CA ALA A 164 -6.07 -9.23 19.13
C ALA A 164 -5.32 -9.75 20.35
N GLN A 165 -4.62 -10.87 20.18
CA GLN A 165 -3.79 -11.48 21.19
C GLN A 165 -2.55 -10.63 21.51
N ASN A 166 -1.98 -10.79 22.69
CA ASN A 166 -0.70 -10.24 23.11
C ASN A 166 -0.61 -8.69 23.10
N PRO A 167 -1.36 -8.01 23.95
CA PRO A 167 -1.53 -6.56 23.89
C PRO A 167 -0.32 -5.73 24.37
N ALA A 168 0.54 -6.27 25.25
CA ALA A 168 1.48 -5.44 25.99
C ALA A 168 2.78 -5.10 25.25
N GLY A 169 3.29 -6.00 24.41
CA GLY A 169 4.61 -5.82 23.76
C GLY A 169 4.61 -4.99 22.47
N TRP A 170 3.43 -4.70 21.93
CA TRP A 170 3.26 -4.07 20.61
C TRP A 170 2.52 -2.73 20.66
N SER A 171 2.28 -2.22 21.88
CA SER A 171 1.60 -0.93 22.06
C SER A 171 2.47 0.23 21.56
N CYS A 172 1.93 1.05 20.68
CA CYS A 172 2.62 2.21 20.10
C CYS A 172 1.98 3.55 20.50
N SER A 173 0.98 3.51 21.39
CA SER A 173 0.28 4.69 21.92
C SER A 173 -0.07 4.48 23.39
N SER A 174 -0.20 5.56 24.14
CA SER A 174 -0.69 5.53 25.52
C SER A 174 -2.21 5.39 25.64
N ALA A 175 -2.95 5.54 24.54
CA ALA A 175 -4.40 5.43 24.53
C ALA A 175 -4.87 4.00 24.87
N ARG A 176 -5.92 3.90 25.67
CA ARG A 176 -6.49 2.65 26.18
C ARG A 176 -8.00 2.61 25.94
N HIS A 177 -8.56 1.40 25.85
CA HIS A 177 -9.99 1.20 25.93
C HIS A 177 -10.54 1.71 27.28
N SER A 178 -11.69 2.36 27.25
CA SER A 178 -12.28 2.99 28.44
C SER A 178 -12.40 2.00 29.60
N GLY A 179 -11.83 2.38 30.75
CA GLY A 179 -11.86 1.54 31.96
C GLY A 179 -10.96 0.30 31.94
N THR A 180 -10.06 0.17 30.97
CA THR A 180 -9.17 -1.00 30.84
C THR A 180 -7.70 -0.62 30.72
N THR A 181 -6.82 -1.61 30.77
CA THR A 181 -5.38 -1.49 30.44
C THR A 181 -5.08 -1.88 28.99
N THR A 182 -6.10 -2.26 28.22
CA THR A 182 -5.95 -2.73 26.84
C THR A 182 -5.60 -1.58 25.91
N PRO A 183 -4.48 -1.65 25.18
CA PRO A 183 -4.11 -0.62 24.22
C PRO A 183 -5.14 -0.48 23.09
N LEU A 184 -5.43 0.77 22.69
CA LEU A 184 -6.23 1.04 21.49
C LEU A 184 -5.45 0.85 20.19
N TYR A 185 -4.12 0.95 20.26
CA TYR A 185 -3.25 0.92 19.09
C TYR A 185 -2.13 -0.09 19.27
N MET A 186 -1.70 -0.65 18.16
CA MET A 186 -0.55 -1.52 18.10
C MET A 186 0.33 -1.17 16.90
N SER A 187 1.62 -1.47 17.00
CA SER A 187 2.53 -1.38 15.86
C SER A 187 2.59 -2.71 15.12
N ALA A 188 2.77 -2.62 13.80
CA ALA A 188 2.98 -3.78 12.94
C ALA A 188 4.05 -3.48 11.89
N ASP A 189 4.76 -4.53 11.50
CA ASP A 189 5.73 -4.53 10.42
C ASP A 189 5.16 -5.28 9.20
N GLY A 190 5.53 -4.85 8.01
CA GLY A 190 5.13 -5.54 6.79
C GLY A 190 4.85 -4.61 5.61
N THR A 191 4.94 -5.13 4.40
CA THR A 191 4.42 -4.47 3.21
C THR A 191 2.90 -4.28 3.30
N SER A 192 2.25 -5.08 4.15
CA SER A 192 0.84 -4.92 4.54
C SER A 192 0.55 -3.61 5.27
N SER A 193 1.56 -3.03 5.94
CA SER A 193 1.46 -1.72 6.60
C SER A 193 1.80 -0.57 5.66
N SER A 194 2.71 -0.79 4.69
CA SER A 194 3.08 0.20 3.67
C SER A 194 1.97 0.43 2.65
N THR A 195 1.30 -0.63 2.22
CA THR A 195 0.26 -0.57 1.17
C THR A 195 -0.86 0.42 1.49
N PRO A 196 -1.45 0.43 2.70
CA PRO A 196 -2.46 1.42 3.05
C PRO A 196 -1.93 2.86 3.18
N VAL A 197 -0.63 3.06 3.44
CA VAL A 197 -0.02 4.41 3.36
C VAL A 197 -0.12 4.94 1.94
N VAL A 198 0.32 4.14 0.95
CA VAL A 198 0.22 4.52 -0.47
C VAL A 198 -1.24 4.61 -0.92
N GLY A 199 -2.12 3.76 -0.40
CA GLY A 199 -3.56 3.84 -0.67
C GLY A 199 -4.18 5.17 -0.22
N GLY A 200 -3.79 5.66 0.96
CA GLY A 200 -4.19 6.98 1.44
C GLY A 200 -3.62 8.12 0.58
N ALA A 201 -2.35 8.02 0.19
CA ALA A 201 -1.72 8.98 -0.72
C ALA A 201 -2.41 9.01 -2.10
N ALA A 202 -2.83 7.85 -2.63
CA ALA A 202 -3.59 7.76 -3.87
C ALA A 202 -4.96 8.46 -3.79
N LEU A 203 -5.63 8.38 -2.63
CA LEU A 203 -6.88 9.12 -2.39
C LEU A 203 -6.63 10.64 -2.37
N LEU A 204 -5.56 11.09 -1.72
CA LEU A 204 -5.19 12.51 -1.70
C LEU A 204 -4.78 13.01 -3.10
N ALA A 205 -4.02 12.21 -3.86
CA ALA A 205 -3.69 12.52 -5.25
C ALA A 205 -4.96 12.61 -6.13
N ARG A 206 -5.91 11.68 -5.97
CA ARG A 206 -7.21 11.77 -6.66
C ARG A 206 -7.97 13.03 -6.26
N GLN A 207 -8.00 13.37 -4.98
CA GLN A 207 -8.63 14.61 -4.51
C GLN A 207 -7.98 15.83 -5.16
N PHE A 208 -6.66 15.92 -5.13
CA PHE A 208 -5.89 17.01 -5.75
C PHE A 208 -6.21 17.18 -7.23
N LEU A 209 -6.19 16.09 -7.99
CA LEU A 209 -6.54 16.12 -9.42
C LEU A 209 -7.95 16.67 -9.67
N ARG A 210 -8.90 16.34 -8.80
CA ARG A 210 -10.29 16.76 -8.91
C ARG A 210 -10.50 18.22 -8.50
N THR A 211 -9.87 18.67 -7.42
CA THR A 211 -10.11 19.99 -6.83
C THR A 211 -9.22 21.08 -7.42
N GLU A 212 -7.94 20.78 -7.60
CA GLU A 212 -6.95 21.77 -8.05
C GLU A 212 -6.80 21.78 -9.57
N LEU A 213 -6.86 20.60 -10.22
CA LEU A 213 -6.67 20.49 -11.66
C LEU A 213 -7.97 20.29 -12.45
N SER A 214 -9.13 20.25 -11.77
CA SER A 214 -10.45 20.13 -12.40
C SER A 214 -10.60 18.89 -13.29
N ILE A 215 -9.95 17.77 -12.92
CA ILE A 215 -10.08 16.46 -13.58
C ILE A 215 -11.08 15.62 -12.77
N PRO A 216 -12.35 15.55 -13.16
CA PRO A 216 -13.41 14.99 -12.30
C PRO A 216 -13.27 13.47 -12.09
N ASN A 217 -12.77 12.75 -13.08
CA ASN A 217 -12.55 11.31 -13.06
C ASN A 217 -11.12 11.01 -13.52
N PRO A 218 -10.13 11.18 -12.64
CA PRO A 218 -8.74 10.92 -13.02
C PRO A 218 -8.50 9.41 -13.17
N ASP A 219 -7.82 9.04 -14.25
CA ASP A 219 -7.43 7.67 -14.51
C ASP A 219 -6.51 7.13 -13.42
N SER A 220 -6.63 5.86 -13.10
CA SER A 220 -5.75 5.17 -12.15
C SER A 220 -4.29 5.17 -12.61
N ALA A 221 -4.07 5.09 -13.93
CA ALA A 221 -2.74 5.19 -14.53
C ALA A 221 -2.10 6.55 -14.27
N LEU A 222 -2.86 7.66 -14.33
CA LEU A 222 -2.39 9.00 -14.00
C LEU A 222 -2.01 9.09 -12.52
N ILE A 223 -2.86 8.59 -11.62
CA ILE A 223 -2.56 8.58 -10.18
C ILE A 223 -1.29 7.77 -9.92
N LYS A 224 -1.17 6.57 -10.48
CA LYS A 224 0.03 5.73 -10.37
C LYS A 224 1.27 6.48 -10.89
N ALA A 225 1.19 7.12 -12.05
CA ALA A 225 2.29 7.86 -12.66
C ALA A 225 2.75 9.04 -11.79
N ILE A 226 1.82 9.80 -11.21
CA ILE A 226 2.10 10.92 -10.31
C ILE A 226 2.86 10.44 -9.06
N LEU A 227 2.38 9.38 -8.40
CA LEU A 227 3.01 8.84 -7.21
C LEU A 227 4.42 8.28 -7.49
N ILE A 228 4.62 7.63 -8.64
CA ILE A 228 5.92 7.15 -9.10
C ILE A 228 6.86 8.31 -9.44
N ASN A 229 6.35 9.35 -10.13
CA ASN A 229 7.18 10.47 -10.57
C ASN A 229 7.73 11.31 -9.41
N GLY A 230 6.98 11.46 -8.33
CA GLY A 230 7.41 12.16 -7.13
C GLY A 230 8.19 11.29 -6.14
N ALA A 231 8.33 9.99 -6.40
CA ALA A 231 9.03 9.09 -5.49
C ALA A 231 10.52 9.44 -5.40
N ARG A 232 11.06 9.26 -4.21
CA ARG A 232 12.44 9.61 -3.87
C ARG A 232 13.31 8.35 -3.78
N ASP A 233 14.48 8.39 -4.42
CA ASP A 233 15.51 7.38 -4.29
C ASP A 233 15.93 7.21 -2.82
N ILE A 234 15.92 5.97 -2.33
CA ILE A 234 16.42 5.60 -1.00
C ILE A 234 17.35 4.38 -1.13
N GLY A 235 18.28 4.23 -0.26
CA GLY A 235 19.23 3.11 -0.38
C GLY A 235 20.37 3.40 -1.34
N THR A 236 20.52 2.62 -2.40
CA THR A 236 21.57 2.83 -3.41
C THR A 236 21.04 3.69 -4.55
N ALA A 237 21.68 4.81 -4.83
CA ALA A 237 21.26 5.79 -5.86
C ALA A 237 21.25 5.18 -7.28
N ASN A 238 20.12 4.59 -7.69
CA ASN A 238 20.01 3.89 -8.98
C ASN A 238 18.58 3.55 -9.40
N ILE A 239 17.56 4.32 -9.02
CA ILE A 239 16.19 4.06 -9.44
C ILE A 239 16.00 4.21 -10.97
N PRO A 240 15.15 3.35 -11.60
CA PRO A 240 14.42 2.27 -10.96
C PRO A 240 15.27 1.01 -10.73
N ASN A 241 15.00 0.31 -9.63
CA ASN A 241 15.65 -0.96 -9.30
C ASN A 241 14.65 -1.99 -8.77
N MET A 242 15.12 -3.21 -8.44
CA MET A 242 14.24 -4.32 -8.05
C MET A 242 13.90 -4.34 -6.56
N ASP A 243 14.55 -3.51 -5.74
CA ASP A 243 14.35 -3.46 -4.28
C ASP A 243 13.27 -2.43 -3.91
N GLU A 244 13.25 -1.27 -4.58
CA GLU A 244 12.39 -0.14 -4.27
C GLU A 244 11.53 0.33 -5.45
N GLY A 245 11.71 -0.28 -6.63
CA GLY A 245 11.06 0.17 -7.84
C GLY A 245 11.52 1.58 -8.23
N TRP A 246 10.60 2.53 -8.21
CA TRP A 246 10.86 3.93 -8.55
C TRP A 246 11.20 4.79 -7.34
N GLY A 247 11.31 4.18 -6.14
CA GLY A 247 11.71 4.86 -4.92
C GLY A 247 10.63 4.87 -3.83
N GLN A 248 10.90 5.63 -2.77
CA GLN A 248 9.97 5.81 -1.66
C GLN A 248 8.95 6.90 -1.99
N LEU A 249 7.68 6.62 -1.68
CA LEU A 249 6.59 7.60 -1.77
C LEU A 249 6.98 8.92 -1.11
N ASP A 250 6.89 9.99 -1.88
CA ASP A 250 6.93 11.37 -1.43
C ASP A 250 5.72 12.11 -2.02
N LEU A 251 4.69 12.32 -1.18
CA LEU A 251 3.44 12.90 -1.65
C LEU A 251 3.56 14.39 -1.95
N GLU A 252 4.44 15.09 -1.25
CA GLU A 252 4.70 16.51 -1.51
C GLU A 252 5.31 16.69 -2.90
N GLU A 253 6.37 15.95 -3.21
CA GLU A 253 6.99 15.96 -4.54
C GLU A 253 6.06 15.44 -5.64
N SER A 254 5.15 14.52 -5.30
CA SER A 254 4.17 14.00 -6.24
C SER A 254 3.13 15.04 -6.65
N LEU A 255 2.68 15.89 -5.72
CA LEU A 255 1.61 16.86 -5.95
C LEU A 255 2.12 18.28 -6.23
N TYR A 256 3.25 18.66 -5.64
CA TYR A 256 3.85 19.99 -5.70
C TYR A 256 5.35 19.88 -6.00
N PRO A 257 5.74 19.40 -7.20
CA PRO A 257 7.15 19.21 -7.53
C PRO A 257 7.89 20.55 -7.44
N HIS A 258 9.04 20.56 -6.76
CA HIS A 258 9.84 21.76 -6.58
C HIS A 258 10.29 22.34 -7.94
N GLU A 259 10.37 23.67 -8.05
CA GLU A 259 10.91 24.34 -9.22
C GLU A 259 12.34 23.86 -9.50
N GLY A 260 12.57 23.30 -10.68
CA GLY A 260 13.85 22.71 -11.09
C GLY A 260 13.85 21.18 -11.21
N VAL A 261 13.02 20.47 -10.47
CA VAL A 261 12.48 19.21 -10.94
C VAL A 261 11.35 19.61 -11.87
N ILE A 262 11.67 19.85 -13.13
CA ILE A 262 10.72 20.21 -14.18
C ILE A 262 9.37 19.64 -13.75
N ALA A 263 8.32 20.48 -13.74
CA ALA A 263 6.96 19.98 -13.94
C ALA A 263 7.10 19.09 -15.18
N LYS A 264 7.55 17.87 -14.94
CA LYS A 264 8.14 17.01 -15.96
C LYS A 264 6.96 16.60 -16.76
N ASN A 265 6.66 17.43 -17.75
CA ASN A 265 5.72 17.21 -18.82
C ASN A 265 4.81 15.99 -18.57
N ILE A 266 4.01 16.07 -17.50
CA ILE A 266 2.94 15.10 -17.22
C ILE A 266 1.75 15.41 -18.17
N PHE A 267 1.87 16.50 -18.95
CA PHE A 267 0.88 16.97 -19.91
C PHE A 267 1.48 17.16 -21.31
#